data_d0da8c37ce0a2a8268bbf41dfd2ac7b8
#
_entry.id   d0da8c37ce0a2a8268bbf41dfd2ac7b8
#
_cell.length_a   1.000
_cell.length_b   1.000
_cell.length_c   1.000
_cell.angle_alpha   90.00
_cell.angle_beta   90.00
_cell.angle_gamma   90.00
#
_symmetry.space_group_name_H-M   'P 1'
#
loop_
_entity.id
_entity.type
_entity.pdbx_description
1 polymer ?
#
loop_
_entity_poly.entity_id
_entity_poly.type
_entity_poly.pdbx_seq_one_letter_code
_entity_poly.pdbx_strand_id
1 'polypeptide(L)'
;MILLTRNRIAKHTIVTLLLGIAVSQNSQACRKPPAEQMVTPDQQIALATDVSVARVIRATPSTLPALGGRPSVEYEFEVQQHLLGFPQSRFILVGAQGETRPGPSSSDHSDGKFWERGGGRLYNDPDCVLRPDFIVGEHYLIFRGKPATWRSFEHIETVRGRPNPNDRWLSFVKEKLQDR
;
A
#
# COMPACT_ATOMS: atom_id res chain seq x y z
N MET A 1 -54.35 15.36 -56.84
CA MET A 1 -53.76 14.00 -56.93
C MET A 1 -52.78 13.85 -55.78
N ILE A 2 -53.20 13.08 -54.79
CA ILE A 2 -52.56 12.84 -53.52
C ILE A 2 -51.64 11.64 -53.66
N LEU A 3 -50.45 11.66 -53.07
CA LEU A 3 -49.76 10.43 -52.63
C LEU A 3 -48.52 10.80 -51.79
N LEU A 4 -48.62 10.65 -50.49
CA LEU A 4 -47.93 9.66 -49.66
C LEU A 4 -46.40 9.76 -49.67
N THR A 5 -45.85 10.39 -48.61
CA THR A 5 -44.58 10.03 -48.02
C THR A 5 -44.72 9.89 -46.50
N ARG A 6 -44.92 8.65 -46.10
CA ARG A 6 -44.99 8.25 -44.71
C ARG A 6 -43.90 7.18 -44.45
N ASN A 7 -43.22 7.27 -43.33
CA ASN A 7 -42.39 6.24 -42.71
C ASN A 7 -40.94 6.07 -43.16
N ARG A 8 -40.03 6.90 -42.63
CA ARG A 8 -38.63 6.50 -42.42
C ARG A 8 -37.97 7.01 -41.14
N ILE A 9 -38.71 7.45 -40.14
CA ILE A 9 -38.09 8.05 -38.92
C ILE A 9 -38.08 7.13 -37.68
N ALA A 10 -38.69 5.94 -37.75
CA ALA A 10 -38.88 5.11 -36.55
C ALA A 10 -37.82 4.01 -36.30
N LYS A 11 -36.77 3.89 -37.10
CA LYS A 11 -35.81 2.77 -36.97
C LYS A 11 -34.43 3.12 -36.40
N HIS A 12 -34.12 4.39 -36.16
CA HIS A 12 -32.80 4.77 -35.66
C HIS A 12 -32.73 5.10 -34.16
N THR A 13 -33.87 5.22 -33.48
CA THR A 13 -33.91 5.66 -32.08
C THR A 13 -33.75 4.48 -31.09
N ILE A 14 -33.92 3.24 -31.52
CA ILE A 14 -33.86 2.07 -30.62
C ILE A 14 -32.41 1.51 -30.45
N VAL A 15 -31.54 1.72 -31.44
CA VAL A 15 -30.17 1.19 -31.37
C VAL A 15 -29.27 1.99 -30.43
N THR A 16 -29.53 3.27 -30.24
CA THR A 16 -28.68 4.13 -29.38
C THR A 16 -28.96 3.94 -27.88
N LEU A 17 -30.10 3.39 -27.50
CA LEU A 17 -30.47 3.18 -26.10
C LEU A 17 -29.89 1.89 -25.51
N LEU A 18 -29.47 0.93 -26.32
CA LEU A 18 -28.92 -0.35 -25.88
C LEU A 18 -27.39 -0.34 -25.72
N LEU A 19 -26.68 0.67 -26.20
CA LEU A 19 -25.22 0.79 -26.01
C LEU A 19 -24.83 1.51 -24.72
N GLY A 20 -25.77 2.09 -23.98
CA GLY A 20 -25.50 2.89 -22.77
C GLY A 20 -25.42 2.10 -21.46
N ILE A 21 -25.68 0.77 -21.46
CA ILE A 21 -25.81 0.00 -20.20
C ILE A 21 -24.59 -0.89 -19.91
N ALA A 22 -23.58 -0.92 -20.76
CA ALA A 22 -22.48 -1.87 -20.65
C ALA A 22 -21.20 -1.34 -19.98
N VAL A 23 -21.19 -0.15 -19.37
CA VAL A 23 -19.96 0.42 -18.76
C VAL A 23 -20.18 0.84 -17.31
N SER A 24 -20.70 -0.04 -16.49
CA SER A 24 -20.65 0.14 -15.03
C SER A 24 -20.45 -1.19 -14.31
N GLN A 25 -19.40 -1.88 -14.65
CA GLN A 25 -18.93 -2.99 -13.84
C GLN A 25 -17.49 -2.76 -13.47
N ASN A 26 -17.22 -2.82 -12.17
CA ASN A 26 -15.94 -3.08 -11.52
C ASN A 26 -15.22 -1.90 -10.89
N SER A 27 -15.77 -1.40 -9.78
CA SER A 27 -14.96 -0.76 -8.76
C SER A 27 -15.13 -1.38 -7.36
N GLN A 28 -15.49 -2.65 -7.27
CA GLN A 28 -15.74 -3.30 -5.98
C GLN A 28 -14.60 -4.26 -5.52
N ALA A 29 -13.56 -4.48 -6.31
CA ALA A 29 -12.59 -5.56 -6.07
C ALA A 29 -11.72 -5.40 -4.82
N CYS A 30 -11.60 -4.21 -4.24
CA CYS A 30 -10.63 -3.99 -3.15
C CYS A 30 -11.23 -3.80 -1.77
N ARG A 31 -12.56 -3.87 -1.59
CA ARG A 31 -13.19 -3.53 -0.30
C ARG A 31 -13.05 -4.58 0.80
N LYS A 32 -12.92 -5.85 0.45
CA LYS A 32 -12.75 -6.93 1.45
C LYS A 32 -11.95 -8.06 0.82
N PRO A 33 -10.66 -8.18 1.16
CA PRO A 33 -9.86 -9.29 0.63
C PRO A 33 -10.42 -10.63 1.13
N PRO A 34 -10.38 -11.68 0.31
CA PRO A 34 -10.64 -13.03 0.74
C PRO A 34 -9.72 -13.44 1.91
N ALA A 35 -10.22 -14.28 2.81
CA ALA A 35 -9.45 -14.67 4.01
C ALA A 35 -8.09 -15.31 3.66
N GLU A 36 -8.03 -16.07 2.57
CA GLU A 36 -6.82 -16.72 2.06
C GLU A 36 -5.76 -15.74 1.54
N GLN A 37 -6.14 -14.50 1.27
CA GLN A 37 -5.20 -13.42 0.90
C GLN A 37 -4.69 -12.63 2.11
N MET A 38 -5.19 -12.92 3.30
CA MET A 38 -4.74 -12.25 4.51
C MET A 38 -3.51 -12.96 5.06
N VAL A 39 -2.51 -12.17 5.39
CA VAL A 39 -1.25 -12.64 5.98
C VAL A 39 -1.23 -12.22 7.44
N THR A 40 -1.03 -13.15 8.34
CA THR A 40 -0.85 -12.82 9.76
C THR A 40 0.53 -12.17 10.01
N PRO A 41 0.72 -11.47 11.13
CA PRO A 41 2.02 -10.95 11.51
C PRO A 41 3.12 -12.02 11.53
N ASP A 42 2.84 -13.18 12.11
CA ASP A 42 3.78 -14.32 12.15
C ASP A 42 4.10 -14.84 10.74
N GLN A 43 3.11 -14.98 9.88
CA GLN A 43 3.31 -15.39 8.48
C GLN A 43 4.14 -14.37 7.70
N GLN A 44 3.88 -13.08 7.90
CA GLN A 44 4.66 -12.03 7.23
C GLN A 44 6.14 -12.11 7.65
N ILE A 45 6.40 -12.26 8.94
CA ILE A 45 7.76 -12.38 9.45
C ILE A 45 8.40 -13.67 8.95
N ALA A 46 7.70 -14.81 9.01
CA ALA A 46 8.20 -16.09 8.53
C ALA A 46 8.59 -16.08 7.05
N LEU A 47 7.85 -15.35 6.23
CA LEU A 47 8.10 -15.23 4.78
C LEU A 47 9.09 -14.09 4.44
N ALA A 48 9.44 -13.25 5.38
CA ALA A 48 10.33 -12.11 5.14
C ALA A 48 11.74 -12.56 4.76
N THR A 49 12.31 -11.88 3.79
CA THR A 49 13.69 -12.09 3.31
C THR A 49 14.59 -10.91 3.59
N ASP A 50 14.03 -9.74 3.85
CA ASP A 50 14.75 -8.50 4.10
C ASP A 50 13.91 -7.58 4.99
N VAL A 51 14.45 -7.22 6.16
CA VAL A 51 13.78 -6.36 7.15
C VAL A 51 14.79 -5.36 7.71
N SER A 52 14.39 -4.10 7.74
CA SER A 52 15.21 -3.04 8.32
C SER A 52 14.37 -1.94 8.96
N VAL A 53 14.92 -1.27 9.95
CA VAL A 53 14.44 0.04 10.39
C VAL A 53 15.20 1.09 9.61
N ALA A 54 14.49 1.95 8.90
CA ALA A 54 15.10 2.95 8.03
C ALA A 54 14.40 4.30 8.15
N ARG A 55 15.17 5.36 7.97
CA ARG A 55 14.72 6.74 7.97
C ARG A 55 14.59 7.25 6.54
N VAL A 56 13.53 7.94 6.22
CA VAL A 56 13.39 8.65 4.93
C VAL A 56 14.28 9.88 4.94
N ILE A 57 15.24 9.94 4.03
CA ILE A 57 16.16 11.07 3.93
C ILE A 57 15.86 12.01 2.77
N ARG A 58 15.12 11.52 1.77
CA ARG A 58 14.76 12.30 0.59
C ARG A 58 13.50 11.76 -0.08
N ALA A 59 12.73 12.67 -0.68
CA ALA A 59 11.61 12.37 -1.55
C ALA A 59 11.77 13.19 -2.84
N THR A 60 11.72 12.50 -3.99
CA THR A 60 11.86 13.12 -5.32
C THR A 60 10.72 12.69 -6.22
N PRO A 61 10.15 13.59 -7.04
CA PRO A 61 9.15 13.19 -8.03
C PRO A 61 9.71 12.06 -8.91
N SER A 62 8.90 11.02 -9.10
CA SER A 62 9.23 9.90 -9.98
C SER A 62 8.66 10.13 -11.38
N THR A 63 9.34 9.60 -12.39
CA THR A 63 8.84 9.57 -13.78
C THR A 63 7.84 8.43 -14.01
N LEU A 64 7.63 7.57 -13.02
CA LEU A 64 6.67 6.47 -13.12
C LEU A 64 5.23 7.01 -13.11
N PRO A 65 4.28 6.26 -13.70
CA PRO A 65 2.87 6.63 -13.69
C PRO A 65 2.34 6.90 -12.29
N ALA A 66 1.36 7.79 -12.20
CA ALA A 66 0.70 8.09 -10.93
C ALA A 66 0.12 6.82 -10.29
N LEU A 67 0.31 6.69 -8.99
CA LEU A 67 -0.20 5.58 -8.19
C LEU A 67 -1.54 5.96 -7.58
N GLY A 68 -2.64 5.43 -8.15
CA GLY A 68 -4.00 5.69 -7.65
C GLY A 68 -4.44 7.14 -7.71
N GLY A 69 -4.08 7.83 -8.79
CA GLY A 69 -4.40 9.24 -8.99
C GLY A 69 -3.50 10.21 -8.23
N ARG A 70 -2.56 9.72 -7.41
CA ARG A 70 -1.53 10.54 -6.76
C ARG A 70 -0.20 10.45 -7.51
N PRO A 71 0.60 11.53 -7.63
CA PRO A 71 1.92 11.48 -8.23
C PRO A 71 2.79 10.41 -7.58
N SER A 72 3.61 9.74 -8.39
CA SER A 72 4.61 8.81 -7.89
C SER A 72 5.82 9.55 -7.36
N VAL A 73 6.38 9.04 -6.28
CA VAL A 73 7.53 9.62 -5.58
C VAL A 73 8.55 8.53 -5.30
N GLU A 74 9.81 8.82 -5.55
CA GLU A 74 10.94 8.02 -5.11
C GLU A 74 11.38 8.49 -3.73
N TYR A 75 11.30 7.60 -2.76
CA TYR A 75 11.74 7.83 -1.39
C TYR A 75 13.08 7.14 -1.16
N GLU A 76 14.09 7.91 -0.81
CA GLU A 76 15.39 7.39 -0.41
C GLU A 76 15.41 7.18 1.10
N PHE A 77 15.81 5.98 1.50
CA PHE A 77 15.91 5.56 2.89
C PHE A 77 17.37 5.36 3.29
N GLU A 78 17.70 5.78 4.51
CA GLU A 78 18.92 5.45 5.20
C GLU A 78 18.62 4.41 6.28
N VAL A 79 19.29 3.24 6.20
CA VAL A 79 19.09 2.15 7.14
C VAL A 79 19.73 2.50 8.48
N GLN A 80 18.91 2.52 9.53
CA GLN A 80 19.34 2.76 10.91
C GLN A 80 19.63 1.46 11.66
N GLN A 81 18.89 0.39 11.35
CA GLN A 81 19.10 -0.94 11.89
C GLN A 81 18.72 -1.98 10.84
N HIS A 82 19.66 -2.85 10.54
CA HIS A 82 19.42 -4.05 9.74
C HIS A 82 18.96 -5.18 10.64
N LEU A 83 17.84 -5.84 10.30
CA LEU A 83 17.26 -6.91 11.11
C LEU A 83 17.34 -8.28 10.41
N LEU A 84 17.19 -8.30 9.08
CA LEU A 84 17.22 -9.53 8.28
C LEU A 84 17.63 -9.21 6.84
N GLY A 85 18.30 -10.18 6.18
CA GLY A 85 18.67 -10.13 4.76
C GLY A 85 20.04 -9.53 4.50
N PHE A 86 20.24 -8.94 3.35
CA PHE A 86 21.55 -8.40 2.95
C PHE A 86 21.73 -6.98 3.53
N PRO A 87 22.82 -6.71 4.29
CA PRO A 87 23.04 -5.39 4.86
C PRO A 87 23.27 -4.35 3.75
N GLN A 88 22.46 -3.31 3.79
CA GLN A 88 22.57 -2.14 2.91
C GLN A 88 22.48 -0.88 3.76
N SER A 89 23.25 0.14 3.41
CA SER A 89 23.18 1.44 4.08
C SER A 89 22.02 2.30 3.58
N ARG A 90 21.60 2.13 2.32
CA ARG A 90 20.53 2.90 1.68
C ARG A 90 19.77 2.07 0.65
N PHE A 91 18.53 2.45 0.41
CA PHE A 91 17.69 1.92 -0.68
C PHE A 91 16.63 2.94 -1.10
N ILE A 92 15.98 2.69 -2.24
CA ILE A 92 14.89 3.51 -2.77
C ILE A 92 13.62 2.67 -2.84
N LEU A 93 12.50 3.24 -2.43
CA LEU A 93 11.15 2.72 -2.69
C LEU A 93 10.34 3.74 -3.46
N VAL A 94 9.53 3.25 -4.39
CA VAL A 94 8.55 4.08 -5.08
C VAL A 94 7.23 3.96 -4.35
N GLY A 95 6.65 5.10 -4.05
CA GLY A 95 5.36 5.22 -3.40
C GLY A 95 4.50 6.32 -4.02
N ALA A 96 3.35 6.56 -3.44
CA ALA A 96 2.52 7.71 -3.79
C ALA A 96 3.00 8.95 -3.03
N GLN A 97 2.70 10.13 -3.55
CA GLN A 97 2.92 11.36 -2.79
C GLN A 97 2.08 11.32 -1.52
N GLY A 98 2.76 11.34 -0.37
CA GLY A 98 2.16 11.28 0.94
C GLY A 98 1.67 12.62 1.46
N GLU A 99 0.94 12.57 2.56
CA GLU A 99 0.59 13.74 3.35
C GLU A 99 1.79 14.20 4.19
N THR A 100 1.78 15.46 4.59
CA THR A 100 2.89 16.06 5.35
C THR A 100 2.97 15.60 6.81
N ARG A 101 2.01 14.79 7.27
CA ARG A 101 1.98 14.23 8.63
C ARG A 101 1.33 12.84 8.64
N PRO A 102 1.85 11.89 9.43
CA PRO A 102 1.17 10.61 9.65
C PRO A 102 -0.21 10.88 10.27
N GLY A 103 -1.21 10.21 9.74
CA GLY A 103 -2.52 10.21 10.38
C GLY A 103 -2.44 9.56 11.76
N PRO A 104 -3.20 10.05 12.77
CA PRO A 104 -3.09 9.59 14.15
C PRO A 104 -3.47 8.13 14.40
N SER A 105 -3.91 7.39 13.40
CA SER A 105 -4.52 6.06 13.60
C SER A 105 -3.79 4.88 12.95
N SER A 106 -2.77 5.11 12.13
CA SER A 106 -2.14 4.01 11.40
C SER A 106 -0.92 3.40 12.10
N SER A 107 -0.36 4.09 13.08
CA SER A 107 0.89 3.71 13.73
C SER A 107 0.81 3.52 15.24
N ASP A 108 -0.39 3.48 15.82
CA ASP A 108 -0.51 3.11 17.22
C ASP A 108 -0.43 1.59 17.39
N HIS A 109 0.78 1.10 17.50
CA HIS A 109 1.08 -0.32 17.70
C HIS A 109 0.69 -0.81 19.11
N SER A 110 0.21 0.06 20.00
CA SER A 110 -0.36 -0.30 21.30
C SER A 110 -1.85 -0.61 21.21
N ASP A 111 -2.56 -0.12 20.17
CA ASP A 111 -3.99 -0.36 19.96
C ASP A 111 -4.24 -1.85 19.60
N GLY A 112 -5.16 -2.49 20.33
CA GLY A 112 -5.61 -3.86 20.04
C GLY A 112 -6.09 -4.04 18.60
N LYS A 113 -6.74 -3.02 18.03
CA LYS A 113 -7.20 -3.05 16.62
C LYS A 113 -6.08 -3.20 15.62
N PHE A 114 -4.88 -2.73 15.92
CA PHE A 114 -3.71 -2.95 15.10
C PHE A 114 -3.43 -4.46 14.95
N TRP A 115 -3.51 -5.21 16.04
CA TRP A 115 -3.25 -6.65 16.10
C TRP A 115 -4.40 -7.49 15.52
N GLU A 116 -5.65 -7.05 15.71
CA GLU A 116 -6.85 -7.71 15.19
C GLU A 116 -6.95 -7.66 13.65
N ARG A 117 -6.40 -6.65 13.01
CA ARG A 117 -6.46 -6.48 11.55
C ARG A 117 -5.66 -7.53 10.75
N GLY A 118 -4.90 -8.39 11.42
CA GLY A 118 -4.00 -9.31 10.76
C GLY A 118 -2.82 -8.61 10.08
N GLY A 119 -1.94 -9.36 9.43
CA GLY A 119 -0.71 -8.87 8.81
C GLY A 119 -0.88 -8.08 7.52
N GLY A 120 -2.09 -7.98 7.01
CA GLY A 120 -2.34 -7.31 5.75
C GLY A 120 -2.60 -8.29 4.60
N ARG A 121 -2.81 -7.75 3.41
CA ARG A 121 -3.21 -8.48 2.22
C ARG A 121 -2.01 -8.90 1.40
N LEU A 122 -1.96 -10.15 0.98
CA LEU A 122 -1.11 -10.58 -0.12
C LEU A 122 -1.59 -9.92 -1.41
N TYR A 123 -0.67 -9.33 -2.11
CA TYR A 123 -0.96 -8.52 -3.26
C TYR A 123 -0.91 -9.36 -4.55
N ASN A 124 -2.02 -9.54 -5.24
CA ASN A 124 -2.08 -10.20 -6.55
C ASN A 124 -3.01 -9.54 -7.57
N ASP A 125 -3.68 -8.46 -7.20
CA ASP A 125 -4.67 -7.82 -8.07
C ASP A 125 -4.11 -6.48 -8.60
N PRO A 126 -4.02 -6.27 -9.91
CA PRO A 126 -3.50 -5.04 -10.50
C PRO A 126 -4.24 -3.78 -10.05
N ASP A 127 -5.51 -3.91 -9.64
CA ASP A 127 -6.30 -2.78 -9.18
C ASP A 127 -6.11 -2.46 -7.69
N CYS A 128 -5.41 -3.32 -6.95
CA CYS A 128 -5.18 -3.18 -5.52
C CYS A 128 -3.70 -2.94 -5.19
N VAL A 129 -3.05 -2.02 -5.88
CA VAL A 129 -1.63 -1.69 -5.66
C VAL A 129 -1.42 -1.10 -4.27
N LEU A 130 -0.53 -1.68 -3.47
CA LEU A 130 0.01 -1.01 -2.30
C LEU A 130 0.68 0.29 -2.76
N ARG A 131 0.23 1.38 -2.17
CA ARG A 131 0.73 2.71 -2.47
C ARG A 131 1.26 3.31 -1.17
N PRO A 132 2.39 2.80 -0.68
CA PRO A 132 2.97 3.35 0.52
C PRO A 132 3.28 4.82 0.28
N ASP A 133 3.08 5.62 1.29
CA ASP A 133 3.53 6.99 1.35
C ASP A 133 4.38 7.19 2.60
N PHE A 134 5.34 8.07 2.50
CA PHE A 134 6.33 8.25 3.55
C PHE A 134 6.60 9.73 3.79
N ILE A 135 7.07 10.04 4.98
CA ILE A 135 7.40 11.42 5.39
C ILE A 135 8.90 11.52 5.58
N VAL A 136 9.50 12.53 4.95
CA VAL A 136 10.93 12.81 5.09
C VAL A 136 11.26 13.13 6.55
N GLY A 137 12.28 12.47 7.07
CA GLY A 137 12.72 12.57 8.45
C GLY A 137 12.19 11.48 9.38
N GLU A 138 11.06 10.83 9.00
CA GLU A 138 10.42 9.80 9.82
C GLU A 138 11.04 8.41 9.62
N HIS A 139 10.81 7.53 10.59
CA HIS A 139 11.33 6.18 10.64
C HIS A 139 10.24 5.15 10.36
N TYR A 140 10.63 4.10 9.66
CA TYR A 140 9.73 3.02 9.27
C TYR A 140 10.38 1.67 9.48
N LEU A 141 9.60 0.69 9.91
CA LEU A 141 9.97 -0.72 9.83
C LEU A 141 9.56 -1.22 8.45
N ILE A 142 10.56 -1.55 7.64
CA ILE A 142 10.39 -1.89 6.23
C ILE A 142 10.68 -3.36 6.01
N PHE A 143 9.71 -4.07 5.43
CA PHE A 143 9.88 -5.40 4.86
C PHE A 143 10.03 -5.24 3.36
N ARG A 144 11.23 -5.45 2.82
CA ARG A 144 11.48 -5.46 1.39
C ARG A 144 11.35 -6.87 0.85
N GLY A 145 10.71 -7.02 -0.29
CA GLY A 145 10.48 -8.33 -0.90
C GLY A 145 9.02 -8.78 -0.79
N LYS A 146 8.77 -10.04 -1.04
CA LYS A 146 7.44 -10.63 -0.98
C LYS A 146 7.25 -11.42 0.31
N PRO A 147 6.05 -11.43 0.87
CA PRO A 147 4.86 -10.71 0.41
C PRO A 147 4.86 -9.26 0.87
N ALA A 148 4.55 -8.33 -0.03
CA ALA A 148 4.29 -6.96 0.35
C ALA A 148 2.87 -6.85 0.92
N THR A 149 2.74 -6.29 2.11
CA THR A 149 1.48 -6.03 2.80
C THR A 149 1.47 -4.60 3.33
N TRP A 150 0.37 -4.14 3.88
CA TRP A 150 0.34 -2.83 4.53
C TRP A 150 1.36 -2.75 5.67
N ARG A 151 1.57 -3.85 6.41
CA ARG A 151 2.54 -3.91 7.49
C ARG A 151 4.00 -3.98 7.04
N SER A 152 4.22 -4.01 5.75
CA SER A 152 5.58 -3.91 5.20
C SER A 152 6.18 -2.52 5.33
N PHE A 153 5.40 -1.51 5.77
CA PHE A 153 5.80 -0.12 5.74
C PHE A 153 5.29 0.65 6.97
N GLU A 154 5.34 0.02 8.15
CA GLU A 154 4.81 0.64 9.37
C GLU A 154 5.72 1.74 9.89
N HIS A 155 5.13 2.90 10.17
CA HIS A 155 5.81 4.03 10.80
C HIS A 155 6.22 3.67 12.23
N ILE A 156 7.43 3.97 12.61
CA ILE A 156 7.94 3.79 13.97
C ILE A 156 8.14 5.16 14.61
N GLU A 157 7.41 5.42 15.67
CA GLU A 157 7.56 6.66 16.43
C GLU A 157 9.01 6.87 16.88
N THR A 158 9.40 8.12 17.00
CA THR A 158 10.75 8.48 17.44
C THR A 158 10.73 9.02 18.86
N VAL A 159 11.69 8.56 19.64
CA VAL A 159 12.01 9.13 20.97
C VAL A 159 13.41 9.72 20.90
N ARG A 160 13.52 11.01 21.12
CA ARG A 160 14.79 11.77 21.05
C ARG A 160 15.53 11.57 19.70
N GLY A 161 14.77 11.57 18.60
CA GLY A 161 15.31 11.43 17.23
C GLY A 161 15.76 10.02 16.85
N ARG A 162 15.43 9.00 17.65
CA ARG A 162 15.71 7.59 17.36
C ARG A 162 14.42 6.79 17.36
N PRO A 163 14.35 5.67 16.61
CA PRO A 163 13.21 4.77 16.67
C PRO A 163 12.90 4.38 18.12
N ASN A 164 11.63 4.45 18.51
CA ASN A 164 11.19 4.07 19.84
C ASN A 164 11.53 2.58 20.11
N PRO A 165 12.43 2.27 21.05
CA PRO A 165 12.81 0.88 21.31
C PRO A 165 11.66 0.07 21.94
N ASN A 166 10.65 0.75 22.50
CA ASN A 166 9.50 0.13 23.14
C ASN A 166 8.29 0.04 22.20
N ASP A 167 8.47 0.36 20.91
CA ASP A 167 7.43 0.13 19.91
C ASP A 167 7.07 -1.36 19.87
N ARG A 168 5.79 -1.69 20.05
CA ARG A 168 5.32 -3.08 20.17
C ARG A 168 5.51 -3.88 18.89
N TRP A 169 5.28 -3.25 17.72
CA TRP A 169 5.48 -3.92 16.44
C TRP A 169 6.95 -4.20 16.18
N LEU A 170 7.80 -3.20 16.40
CA LEU A 170 9.25 -3.37 16.27
C LEU A 170 9.79 -4.43 17.21
N SER A 171 9.35 -4.44 18.48
CA SER A 171 9.77 -5.42 19.49
C SER A 171 9.33 -6.83 19.11
N PHE A 172 8.08 -7.00 18.67
CA PHE A 172 7.54 -8.27 18.21
C PHE A 172 8.31 -8.83 17.00
N VAL A 173 8.59 -7.97 16.01
CA VAL A 173 9.37 -8.39 14.82
C VAL A 173 10.78 -8.82 15.22
N LYS A 174 11.45 -8.07 16.10
CA LYS A 174 12.79 -8.42 16.56
C LYS A 174 12.82 -9.76 17.29
N GLU A 175 11.89 -10.00 18.20
CA GLU A 175 11.74 -11.26 18.93
C GLU A 175 11.58 -12.42 17.95
N LYS A 176 10.60 -12.34 17.06
CA LYS A 176 10.32 -13.39 16.07
C LYS A 176 11.46 -13.66 15.09
N LEU A 177 12.27 -12.66 14.77
CA LEU A 177 13.44 -12.84 13.91
C LEU A 177 14.64 -13.49 14.66
N GLN A 178 14.72 -13.35 15.99
CA GLN A 178 15.73 -14.02 16.82
C GLN A 178 15.44 -15.51 16.99
N ASP A 179 14.16 -15.90 16.92
CA ASP A 179 13.72 -17.29 17.06
C ASP A 179 13.84 -18.11 15.77
N ARG A 180 14.36 -17.53 14.68
CA ARG A 180 14.58 -18.18 13.37
C ARG A 180 15.98 -18.75 13.27
#